data_87a0180186ab9812610dd08791361a1a
#
_entry.id   87a0180186ab9812610dd08791361a1a
#
_cell.length_a   1.000
_cell.length_b   1.000
_cell.length_c   1.000
_cell.angle_alpha   90.00
_cell.angle_beta   90.00
_cell.angle_gamma   90.00
#
_symmetry.space_group_name_H-M   'P 1'
#
loop_
_entity.id
_entity.type
_entity.pdbx_description
1 polymer ?
#
loop_
_entity_poly.entity_id
_entity_poly.type
_entity_poly.pdbx_seq_one_letter_code
_entity_poly.pdbx_strand_id
1 'polypeptide(L)'
;MTLSQRIIEELRTAPSGQAAEICAFDEKLWVEVELADCGRLGCLLDRLDVQPGGGCHLNIDPVRMTEKITYLEEELEIIEVEGQGGRTILRSVPPRKEDQTTSFFEMVLDPAKGLSLVRYRYDPGMGERTPVSAPLARDTLERLVDDLINLAQESKL
;
A
#
# COMPACT_ATOMS: atom_id res chain seq x y z
N MET A 1 18.73 11.49 -6.86
CA MET A 1 18.00 10.33 -6.30
C MET A 1 16.59 10.27 -6.87
N THR A 2 16.13 9.08 -7.17
CA THR A 2 14.74 8.86 -7.54
C THR A 2 13.81 9.04 -6.33
N LEU A 3 12.51 9.18 -6.60
CA LEU A 3 11.52 9.28 -5.54
C LEU A 3 11.55 8.05 -4.63
N SER A 4 11.63 6.86 -5.25
CA SER A 4 11.73 5.60 -4.52
C SER A 4 12.96 5.56 -3.62
N GLN A 5 14.11 5.96 -4.13
CA GLN A 5 15.36 6.01 -3.34
C GLN A 5 15.25 6.95 -2.14
N ARG A 6 14.57 8.08 -2.30
CA ARG A 6 14.37 9.03 -1.20
C ARG A 6 13.53 8.43 -0.08
N ILE A 7 12.45 7.75 -0.44
CA ILE A 7 11.59 7.09 0.56
C ILE A 7 12.36 5.96 1.27
N ILE A 8 13.07 5.13 0.51
CA ILE A 8 13.82 4.00 1.07
C ILE A 8 14.91 4.50 2.02
N GLU A 9 15.61 5.57 1.67
CA GLU A 9 16.62 6.15 2.54
C GLU A 9 16.03 6.66 3.85
N GLU A 10 14.88 7.32 3.80
CA GLU A 10 14.19 7.77 5.02
C GLU A 10 13.70 6.59 5.87
N LEU A 11 13.26 5.50 5.24
CA LEU A 11 12.92 4.27 5.96
C LEU A 11 14.12 3.72 6.73
N ARG A 12 15.29 3.74 6.12
CA ARG A 12 16.52 3.22 6.73
C ARG A 12 17.02 4.08 7.89
N THR A 13 16.72 5.38 7.87
CA THR A 13 17.16 6.32 8.90
C THR A 13 16.10 6.61 9.95
N ALA A 14 14.90 6.05 9.83
CA ALA A 14 13.82 6.24 10.79
C ALA A 14 14.22 5.68 12.16
N PRO A 15 13.93 6.41 13.26
CA PRO A 15 14.27 5.93 14.61
C PRO A 15 13.56 4.63 14.94
N SER A 16 14.28 3.69 15.55
CA SER A 16 13.71 2.40 15.97
C SER A 16 12.78 2.56 17.16
N GLY A 17 11.72 1.75 17.20
CA GLY A 17 10.80 1.71 18.32
C GLY A 17 9.81 2.86 18.37
N GLN A 18 9.66 3.61 17.29
CA GLN A 18 8.79 4.77 17.24
C GLN A 18 7.91 4.73 15.99
N ALA A 19 6.74 5.35 16.10
CA ALA A 19 5.93 5.64 14.92
C ALA A 19 6.66 6.61 14.01
N ALA A 20 6.47 6.45 12.70
CA ALA A 20 7.08 7.32 11.71
C ALA A 20 6.11 7.59 10.57
N GLU A 21 6.19 8.80 10.04
CA GLU A 21 5.45 9.20 8.85
C GLU A 21 6.47 9.70 7.84
N ILE A 22 6.56 9.00 6.72
CA ILE A 22 7.55 9.29 5.69
C ILE A 22 6.81 9.78 4.45
N CYS A 23 7.23 10.93 3.95
CA CYS A 23 6.60 11.56 2.82
C CYS A 23 7.67 12.09 1.87
N ALA A 24 7.47 11.86 0.59
CA ALA A 24 8.29 12.47 -0.46
C ALA A 24 7.43 12.69 -1.71
N PHE A 25 7.81 13.65 -2.51
CA PHE A 25 7.07 13.99 -3.72
C PHE A 25 8.01 14.49 -4.82
N ASP A 26 7.53 14.38 -6.04
CA ASP A 26 8.12 15.04 -7.19
C ASP A 26 7.00 15.75 -7.96
N GLU A 27 7.24 16.13 -9.21
CA GLU A 27 6.24 16.85 -10.01
C GLU A 27 5.00 16.01 -10.33
N LYS A 28 5.12 14.69 -10.30
CA LYS A 28 4.06 13.77 -10.74
C LYS A 28 3.40 12.99 -9.62
N LEU A 29 4.14 12.68 -8.56
CA LEU A 29 3.67 11.78 -7.50
C LEU A 29 3.95 12.35 -6.11
N TRP A 30 3.06 12.02 -5.21
CA TRP A 30 3.21 12.20 -3.77
C TRP A 30 3.12 10.83 -3.13
N VAL A 31 4.13 10.44 -2.34
CA VAL A 31 4.17 9.15 -1.66
C VAL A 31 4.20 9.37 -0.17
N GLU A 32 3.36 8.62 0.55
CA GLU A 32 3.26 8.71 1.99
C GLU A 32 3.22 7.32 2.60
N VAL A 33 4.06 7.08 3.61
CA VAL A 33 4.16 5.82 4.32
C VAL A 33 3.96 6.09 5.80
N GLU A 34 2.92 5.52 6.38
CA GLU A 34 2.64 5.61 7.81
C GLU A 34 3.03 4.31 8.49
N LEU A 35 3.91 4.39 9.47
CA LEU A 35 4.41 3.26 10.25
C LEU A 35 4.02 3.44 11.71
N ALA A 36 3.41 2.41 12.31
CA ALA A 36 3.18 2.39 13.75
C ALA A 36 4.46 2.14 14.51
N ASP A 37 5.39 1.41 13.91
CA ASP A 37 6.69 1.11 14.48
C ASP A 37 7.65 0.78 13.34
N CYS A 38 8.93 1.07 13.57
CA CYS A 38 9.98 0.73 12.62
C CYS A 38 11.16 0.21 13.41
N GLY A 39 11.57 -1.00 13.11
CA GLY A 39 12.67 -1.65 13.77
C GLY A 39 13.73 -2.11 12.77
N ARG A 40 14.74 -2.74 13.31
CA ARG A 40 15.89 -3.20 12.55
C ARG A 40 15.54 -4.31 11.56
N LEU A 41 14.65 -5.21 11.95
CA LEU A 41 14.28 -6.38 11.16
C LEU A 41 12.96 -6.22 10.42
N GLY A 42 12.10 -5.33 10.89
CA GLY A 42 10.78 -5.16 10.29
C GLY A 42 10.09 -3.90 10.76
N CYS A 43 8.97 -3.64 10.12
CA CYS A 43 8.14 -2.47 10.40
C CYS A 43 6.68 -2.89 10.55
N LEU A 44 5.90 -2.06 11.24
CA LEU A 44 4.45 -2.18 11.29
C LEU A 44 3.87 -1.11 10.38
N LEU A 45 3.36 -1.52 9.25
CA LEU A 45 2.79 -0.61 8.24
C LEU A 45 1.32 -0.35 8.54
N ASP A 46 0.96 0.92 8.75
CA ASP A 46 -0.42 1.33 8.92
C ASP A 46 -1.06 1.71 7.59
N ARG A 47 -0.33 2.40 6.72
CA ARG A 47 -0.87 2.86 5.45
C ARG A 47 0.26 3.23 4.48
N LEU A 48 0.03 2.94 3.20
CA LEU A 48 0.91 3.39 2.12
C LEU A 48 0.04 4.01 1.04
N ASP A 49 0.31 5.26 0.71
CA ASP A 49 -0.43 6.00 -0.32
C ASP A 49 0.52 6.49 -1.40
N VAL A 50 0.07 6.37 -2.65
CA VAL A 50 0.72 7.02 -3.80
C VAL A 50 -0.35 7.84 -4.51
N GLN A 51 -0.17 9.15 -4.51
CA GLN A 51 -1.16 10.10 -5.04
C GLN A 51 -0.62 10.81 -6.27
N PRO A 52 -1.49 11.13 -7.24
CA PRO A 52 -1.08 11.97 -8.36
C PRO A 52 -0.87 13.41 -7.90
N GLY A 53 0.19 14.04 -8.41
CA GLY A 53 0.45 15.46 -8.16
C GLY A 53 -0.25 16.34 -9.20
N GLY A 54 -0.48 17.60 -8.84
CA GLY A 54 -0.77 18.66 -9.78
C GLY A 54 -1.87 18.46 -10.81
N GLY A 55 -3.03 17.89 -10.43
CA GLY A 55 -4.14 17.69 -11.37
C GLY A 55 -3.98 16.50 -12.32
N CYS A 56 -2.96 15.70 -12.11
CA CYS A 56 -2.74 14.47 -12.87
C CYS A 56 -3.68 13.35 -12.39
N HIS A 57 -3.74 12.28 -13.18
CA HIS A 57 -4.49 11.07 -12.82
C HIS A 57 -3.54 9.88 -12.87
N LEU A 58 -3.81 8.88 -12.04
CA LEU A 58 -3.09 7.62 -12.07
C LEU A 58 -4.00 6.52 -12.64
N ASN A 59 -3.62 6.01 -13.80
CA ASN A 59 -4.34 4.91 -14.47
C ASN A 59 -3.51 3.64 -14.37
N ILE A 60 -3.41 3.11 -13.16
CA ILE A 60 -2.65 1.90 -12.89
C ILE A 60 -3.47 0.69 -13.34
N ASP A 61 -2.86 -0.18 -14.13
CA ASP A 61 -3.49 -1.42 -14.57
C ASP A 61 -3.60 -2.39 -13.38
N PRO A 62 -4.82 -2.74 -12.95
CA PRO A 62 -4.98 -3.64 -11.80
C PRO A 62 -4.45 -5.06 -12.07
N VAL A 63 -4.50 -5.54 -13.31
CA VAL A 63 -3.91 -6.85 -13.65
C VAL A 63 -2.40 -6.81 -13.47
N ARG A 64 -1.77 -5.74 -13.94
CA ARG A 64 -0.33 -5.53 -13.76
C ARG A 64 0.03 -5.50 -12.27
N MET A 65 -0.82 -4.88 -11.45
CA MET A 65 -0.64 -4.85 -10.00
C MET A 65 -0.63 -6.25 -9.40
N THR A 66 -1.59 -7.09 -9.78
CA THR A 66 -1.66 -8.47 -9.26
C THR A 66 -0.47 -9.32 -9.70
N GLU A 67 0.08 -9.07 -10.88
CA GLU A 67 1.25 -9.78 -11.39
C GLU A 67 2.54 -9.35 -10.69
N LYS A 68 2.65 -8.08 -10.32
CA LYS A 68 3.86 -7.50 -9.74
C LYS A 68 3.92 -7.69 -8.23
N ILE A 69 2.83 -7.49 -7.51
CA ILE A 69 2.78 -7.58 -6.06
C ILE A 69 2.34 -8.98 -5.65
N THR A 70 3.30 -9.88 -5.52
CA THR A 70 3.04 -11.30 -5.24
C THR A 70 3.61 -11.77 -3.90
N TYR A 71 4.26 -10.89 -3.15
CA TYR A 71 5.04 -11.24 -1.96
C TYR A 71 4.43 -10.73 -0.66
N LEU A 72 3.20 -10.22 -0.70
CA LEU A 72 2.43 -9.97 0.50
C LEU A 72 1.98 -11.32 1.09
N GLU A 73 1.53 -11.31 2.32
CA GLU A 73 1.17 -12.55 3.03
C GLU A 73 0.21 -13.43 2.23
N GLU A 74 -0.74 -12.81 1.53
CA GLU A 74 -1.67 -13.48 0.61
C GLU A 74 -1.56 -12.84 -0.78
N GLU A 75 -2.07 -13.51 -1.79
CA GLU A 75 -2.07 -12.97 -3.16
C GLU A 75 -3.17 -11.93 -3.37
N LEU A 76 -2.86 -10.87 -4.12
CA LEU A 76 -3.85 -9.85 -4.46
C LEU A 76 -4.76 -10.31 -5.59
N GLU A 77 -6.06 -10.12 -5.43
CA GLU A 77 -7.06 -10.35 -6.47
C GLU A 77 -7.94 -9.12 -6.66
N ILE A 78 -8.41 -8.91 -7.87
CA ILE A 78 -9.34 -7.84 -8.19
C ILE A 78 -10.72 -8.26 -7.69
N ILE A 79 -11.27 -7.50 -6.75
CA ILE A 79 -12.57 -7.80 -6.12
C ILE A 79 -13.70 -7.02 -6.78
N GLU A 80 -13.44 -5.75 -7.10
CA GLU A 80 -14.46 -4.86 -7.63
C GLU A 80 -13.87 -3.86 -8.58
N VAL A 81 -14.54 -3.62 -9.70
CA VAL A 81 -14.19 -2.58 -10.66
C VAL A 81 -15.43 -1.73 -10.87
N GLU A 82 -15.36 -0.47 -10.45
CA GLU A 82 -16.41 0.49 -10.78
C GLU A 82 -16.28 0.88 -12.25
N GLY A 83 -17.33 1.39 -12.86
CA GLY A 83 -17.37 1.73 -14.29
C GLY A 83 -16.26 2.67 -14.74
N GLN A 84 -16.29 3.14 -15.99
CA GLN A 84 -15.24 3.95 -16.58
C GLN A 84 -14.77 5.09 -15.70
N GLY A 85 -13.46 5.15 -15.43
CA GLY A 85 -12.87 6.17 -14.59
C GLY A 85 -13.11 6.00 -13.09
N GLY A 86 -13.72 4.86 -12.68
CA GLY A 86 -14.01 4.57 -11.28
C GLY A 86 -12.89 3.84 -10.56
N ARG A 87 -13.18 3.52 -9.30
CA ARG A 87 -12.21 2.84 -8.45
C ARG A 87 -12.14 1.36 -8.75
N THR A 88 -10.97 0.80 -8.54
CA THR A 88 -10.76 -0.65 -8.52
C THR A 88 -10.32 -1.04 -7.13
N ILE A 89 -10.92 -2.10 -6.58
CA ILE A 89 -10.58 -2.61 -5.26
C ILE A 89 -9.93 -3.98 -5.43
N LEU A 90 -8.75 -4.14 -4.85
CA LEU A 90 -8.04 -5.42 -4.78
C LEU A 90 -7.94 -5.84 -3.32
N ARG A 91 -8.01 -7.14 -3.06
CA ARG A 91 -7.81 -7.68 -1.72
C ARG A 91 -6.88 -8.88 -1.78
N SER A 92 -6.14 -9.09 -0.71
CA SER A 92 -5.36 -10.31 -0.56
C SER A 92 -6.29 -11.48 -0.19
N VAL A 93 -6.10 -12.61 -0.87
CA VAL A 93 -6.94 -13.79 -0.71
C VAL A 93 -6.08 -15.06 -0.68
N PRO A 94 -6.48 -16.07 0.10
CA PRO A 94 -7.60 -16.07 1.04
C PRO A 94 -7.27 -15.19 2.25
N PRO A 95 -8.28 -14.58 2.91
CA PRO A 95 -8.00 -13.80 4.11
C PRO A 95 -7.46 -14.69 5.21
N ARG A 96 -6.55 -14.15 6.01
CA ARG A 96 -5.98 -14.88 7.13
C ARG A 96 -7.00 -15.00 8.25
N LYS A 97 -7.23 -16.23 8.70
CA LYS A 97 -8.16 -16.49 9.82
C LYS A 97 -7.40 -16.63 11.12
N GLU A 98 -7.83 -15.87 12.12
CA GLU A 98 -7.34 -15.97 13.49
C GLU A 98 -8.56 -16.02 14.42
N ASP A 99 -8.81 -17.18 15.03
CA ASP A 99 -10.00 -17.43 15.82
C ASP A 99 -11.27 -17.09 15.03
N GLN A 100 -12.02 -16.06 15.46
CA GLN A 100 -13.25 -15.65 14.80
C GLN A 100 -13.06 -14.43 13.90
N THR A 101 -11.84 -13.91 13.80
CA THR A 101 -11.55 -12.75 12.98
C THR A 101 -10.81 -13.13 11.70
N THR A 102 -10.94 -12.31 10.68
CA THR A 102 -10.18 -12.45 9.45
C THR A 102 -9.42 -11.15 9.17
N SER A 103 -8.25 -11.25 8.56
CA SER A 103 -7.50 -10.07 8.16
C SER A 103 -7.01 -10.20 6.72
N PHE A 104 -6.88 -9.07 6.05
CA PHE A 104 -6.51 -9.02 4.64
C PHE A 104 -5.97 -7.63 4.29
N PHE A 105 -5.13 -7.57 3.26
CA PHE A 105 -4.77 -6.31 2.66
C PHE A 105 -5.85 -5.86 1.69
N GLU A 106 -6.12 -4.58 1.66
CA GLU A 106 -6.98 -3.98 0.64
C GLU A 106 -6.25 -2.83 -0.03
N MET A 107 -6.27 -2.86 -1.34
CA MET A 107 -5.70 -1.80 -2.17
C MET A 107 -6.82 -1.16 -2.97
N VAL A 108 -6.90 0.15 -2.90
CA VAL A 108 -7.87 0.93 -3.68
C VAL A 108 -7.10 1.71 -4.73
N LEU A 109 -7.46 1.53 -6.00
CA LEU A 109 -6.92 2.29 -7.12
C LEU A 109 -8.00 3.27 -7.58
N ASP A 110 -7.73 4.56 -7.40
CA ASP A 110 -8.64 5.63 -7.82
C ASP A 110 -7.85 6.57 -8.73
N PRO A 111 -8.28 6.77 -10.00
CA PRO A 111 -7.53 7.61 -10.93
C PRO A 111 -7.28 9.03 -10.43
N ALA A 112 -8.22 9.61 -9.69
CA ALA A 112 -8.09 10.97 -9.18
C ALA A 112 -7.33 11.06 -7.86
N LYS A 113 -7.49 10.06 -6.98
CA LYS A 113 -6.91 10.06 -5.63
C LYS A 113 -5.62 9.24 -5.53
N GLY A 114 -5.39 8.34 -6.48
CA GLY A 114 -4.23 7.47 -6.47
C GLY A 114 -4.51 6.12 -5.83
N LEU A 115 -3.45 5.47 -5.36
CA LEU A 115 -3.57 4.17 -4.73
C LEU A 115 -3.39 4.29 -3.21
N SER A 116 -4.11 3.47 -2.47
CA SER A 116 -3.88 3.30 -1.04
C SER A 116 -3.87 1.83 -0.68
N LEU A 117 -3.00 1.45 0.26
CA LEU A 117 -2.87 0.09 0.77
C LEU A 117 -2.99 0.11 2.28
N VAL A 118 -3.94 -0.66 2.81
CA VAL A 118 -4.21 -0.79 4.25
C VAL A 118 -4.53 -2.25 4.55
N ARG A 119 -4.11 -2.74 5.70
CA ARG A 119 -4.55 -4.04 6.19
C ARG A 119 -5.74 -3.85 7.12
N TYR A 120 -6.77 -4.65 6.94
CA TYR A 120 -7.98 -4.63 7.75
C TYR A 120 -8.16 -5.95 8.48
N ARG A 121 -8.80 -5.86 9.64
CA ARG A 121 -9.31 -7.01 10.37
C ARG A 121 -10.83 -6.89 10.45
N TYR A 122 -11.52 -7.96 10.09
CA TYR A 122 -12.97 -8.06 10.15
C TYR A 122 -13.36 -9.00 11.29
N ASP A 123 -14.24 -8.49 12.16
CA ASP A 123 -14.82 -9.26 13.27
C ASP A 123 -16.32 -9.43 12.98
N PRO A 124 -16.78 -10.65 12.63
CA PRO A 124 -18.20 -10.89 12.35
C PRO A 124 -19.09 -10.62 13.54
N GLY A 125 -18.60 -10.78 14.78
CA GLY A 125 -19.36 -10.47 15.99
C GLY A 125 -19.70 -9.00 16.13
N MET A 126 -18.85 -8.10 15.61
CA MET A 126 -19.06 -6.67 15.64
C MET A 126 -19.61 -6.12 14.32
N GLY A 127 -19.55 -6.90 13.23
CA GLY A 127 -20.03 -6.49 11.93
C GLY A 127 -19.22 -5.39 11.27
N GLU A 128 -18.02 -5.11 11.77
CA GLU A 128 -17.18 -4.02 11.29
C GLU A 128 -15.78 -4.48 10.99
N ARG A 129 -15.12 -3.79 10.04
CA ARG A 129 -13.70 -3.95 9.80
C ARG A 129 -12.95 -2.74 10.37
N THR A 130 -11.76 -2.99 10.90
CA THR A 130 -10.89 -1.95 11.44
C THR A 130 -9.51 -2.05 10.81
N PRO A 131 -8.86 -0.91 10.54
CA PRO A 131 -7.47 -0.94 10.07
C PRO A 131 -6.57 -1.52 11.17
N VAL A 132 -5.60 -2.32 10.77
CA VAL A 132 -4.60 -2.88 11.68
C VAL A 132 -3.22 -2.69 11.07
N SER A 133 -2.21 -2.63 11.93
CA SER A 133 -0.84 -2.54 11.47
C SER A 133 -0.40 -3.88 10.87
N ALA A 134 0.27 -3.81 9.71
CA ALA A 134 0.77 -5.00 9.03
C ALA A 134 2.26 -5.17 9.30
N PRO A 135 2.69 -6.29 9.92
CA PRO A 135 4.11 -6.54 10.06
C PRO A 135 4.73 -6.94 8.71
N LEU A 136 5.77 -6.23 8.32
CA LEU A 136 6.52 -6.48 7.10
C LEU A 136 8.01 -6.45 7.41
N ALA A 137 8.77 -7.38 6.82
CA ALA A 137 10.22 -7.29 6.84
C ALA A 137 10.66 -6.00 6.14
N ARG A 138 11.78 -5.43 6.54
CA ARG A 138 12.25 -4.16 5.97
C ARG A 138 12.46 -4.25 4.47
N ASP A 139 13.11 -5.30 4.01
CA ASP A 139 13.36 -5.48 2.57
C ASP A 139 12.06 -5.68 1.79
N THR A 140 11.06 -6.33 2.37
CA THR A 140 9.73 -6.46 1.76
C THR A 140 9.06 -5.10 1.63
N LEU A 141 9.12 -4.28 2.68
CA LEU A 141 8.55 -2.93 2.63
C LEU A 141 9.26 -2.05 1.58
N GLU A 142 10.59 -2.11 1.53
CA GLU A 142 11.36 -1.36 0.53
C GLU A 142 11.00 -1.80 -0.90
N ARG A 143 10.87 -3.10 -1.11
CA ARG A 143 10.46 -3.64 -2.40
C ARG A 143 9.05 -3.18 -2.77
N LEU A 144 8.13 -3.21 -1.81
CA LEU A 144 6.76 -2.77 -2.01
C LEU A 144 6.68 -1.30 -2.43
N VAL A 145 7.41 -0.43 -1.72
CA VAL A 145 7.49 0.99 -2.05
C VAL A 145 8.01 1.18 -3.47
N ASP A 146 9.10 0.53 -3.82
CA ASP A 146 9.71 0.62 -5.14
C ASP A 146 8.76 0.15 -6.24
N ASP A 147 8.14 -1.01 -6.05
CA ASP A 147 7.21 -1.57 -7.03
C ASP A 147 5.98 -0.70 -7.23
N LEU A 148 5.39 -0.16 -6.16
CA LEU A 148 4.21 0.70 -6.26
C LEU A 148 4.53 2.03 -6.94
N ILE A 149 5.67 2.63 -6.65
CA ILE A 149 6.11 3.85 -7.32
C ILE A 149 6.35 3.59 -8.81
N ASN A 150 7.02 2.48 -9.14
CA ASN A 150 7.27 2.13 -10.53
C ASN A 150 5.98 1.89 -11.31
N LEU A 151 5.01 1.20 -10.72
CA LEU A 151 3.70 0.99 -11.35
C LEU A 151 2.95 2.30 -11.56
N ALA A 152 3.04 3.23 -10.60
CA ALA A 152 2.45 4.54 -10.74
C ALA A 152 3.13 5.35 -11.86
N GLN A 153 4.45 5.24 -12.00
CA GLN A 153 5.22 5.93 -13.05
C GLN A 153 4.95 5.35 -14.44
N GLU A 154 4.63 4.07 -14.54
CA GLU A 154 4.22 3.43 -15.81
C GLU A 154 2.83 3.91 -16.25
N SER A 155 2.04 4.44 -15.35
CA SER A 155 0.69 4.93 -15.63
C SER A 155 0.74 6.09 -16.64
N LYS A 156 -0.14 6.05 -17.62
CA LYS A 156 -0.30 7.16 -18.56
C LYS A 156 -1.14 8.26 -17.92
N LEU A 157 -0.55 9.38 -17.78
CA LEU A 157 -1.17 10.56 -17.17
C LEU A 157 -1.98 11.37 -18.20
#